data_8190801da2c4ae33815ec20ad582000a
#
_entry.id   8190801da2c4ae33815ec20ad582000a
#
_cell.length_a   1.000
_cell.length_b   1.000
_cell.length_c   1.000
_cell.angle_alpha   90.00
_cell.angle_beta   90.00
_cell.angle_gamma   90.00
#
_symmetry.space_group_name_H-M   'P 1'
#
loop_
_entity.id
_entity.type
_entity.pdbx_description
1 polymer ?
#
loop_
_entity_poly.entity_id
_entity_poly.type
_entity_poly.pdbx_seq_one_letter_code
_entity_poly.pdbx_strand_id
1 'polypeptide(L)'
;MARTAEKLDKVAPQQAQPQVDTLGTIKKQKGKSDFKPMETLDIVKHAYIQEAGSEQGYDEFLKKLATLLQNPNVRLVRFLNTLFLTMKMSDEVSEVKILTADQPDHIALTVQDMAKVLQKNGFKKAVSASNLPVFVDIAKKTGLPVKISQGQTVIGNQAVPSYIFELDL
;
A
#
# COMPACT_ATOMS: atom_id res chain seq x y z
N MET A 1 -5.38 -11.35 19.22
CA MET A 1 -5.36 -9.96 18.74
C MET A 1 -4.10 -9.19 19.16
N ALA A 2 -3.72 -9.20 20.43
CA ALA A 2 -2.51 -8.50 20.90
C ALA A 2 -1.23 -8.86 20.15
N ARG A 3 -0.99 -10.14 19.87
CA ARG A 3 0.18 -10.59 19.08
C ARG A 3 0.18 -10.10 17.64
N THR A 4 -0.99 -9.93 17.05
CA THR A 4 -1.13 -9.44 15.68
C THR A 4 -0.77 -7.96 15.59
N ALA A 5 -1.30 -7.16 16.52
CA ALA A 5 -0.99 -5.73 16.61
C ALA A 5 0.51 -5.49 16.84
N GLU A 6 1.08 -6.22 17.81
CA GLU A 6 2.51 -6.13 18.12
C GLU A 6 3.39 -6.47 16.92
N LYS A 7 2.99 -7.47 16.12
CA LYS A 7 3.74 -7.86 14.93
C LYS A 7 3.71 -6.79 13.84
N LEU A 8 2.56 -6.18 13.60
CA LEU A 8 2.44 -5.09 12.63
C LEU A 8 3.26 -3.87 13.05
N ASP A 9 3.21 -3.50 14.32
CA ASP A 9 3.96 -2.38 14.84
C ASP A 9 5.48 -2.59 14.83
N LYS A 10 5.94 -3.82 15.04
CA LYS A 10 7.37 -4.17 14.95
C LYS A 10 7.89 -4.16 13.52
N VAL A 11 7.06 -4.56 12.54
CA VAL A 11 7.47 -4.60 11.13
C VAL A 11 7.54 -3.19 10.54
N ALA A 12 6.56 -2.35 10.82
CA ALA A 12 6.50 -1.00 10.26
C ALA A 12 7.70 -0.11 10.64
N PRO A 13 8.18 -0.05 11.90
CA PRO A 13 9.35 0.74 12.26
C PRO A 13 10.64 0.30 11.57
N GLN A 14 10.84 -1.00 11.37
CA GLN A 14 12.03 -1.52 10.71
C GLN A 14 12.11 -1.16 9.23
N GLN A 15 10.97 -0.98 8.60
CA GLN A 15 10.85 -0.63 7.17
C GLN A 15 10.63 0.88 6.96
N ALA A 16 10.67 1.66 8.02
CA ALA A 16 10.40 3.10 7.98
C ALA A 16 11.60 3.96 7.55
N GLN A 17 12.80 3.43 7.39
CA GLN A 17 13.97 4.22 6.95
C GLN A 17 13.71 4.99 5.64
N PRO A 18 13.16 4.39 4.58
CA PRO A 18 12.77 5.13 3.38
C PRO A 18 11.74 6.23 3.66
N GLN A 19 10.89 6.04 4.66
CA GLN A 19 9.88 7.01 5.05
C GLN A 19 10.50 8.33 5.54
N VAL A 20 11.60 8.29 6.28
CA VAL A 20 12.28 9.49 6.78
C VAL A 20 12.79 10.35 5.61
N ASP A 21 13.38 9.73 4.63
CA ASP A 21 13.87 10.40 3.43
C ASP A 21 12.72 10.97 2.60
N THR A 22 11.63 10.23 2.46
CA THR A 22 10.42 10.68 1.78
C THR A 22 9.79 11.88 2.47
N LEU A 23 9.67 11.83 3.80
CA LEU A 23 9.19 12.97 4.61
C LEU A 23 10.08 14.19 4.45
N GLY A 24 11.39 14.01 4.48
CA GLY A 24 12.35 15.09 4.28
C GLY A 24 12.19 15.74 2.90
N THR A 25 12.02 14.95 1.86
CA THR A 25 11.79 15.42 0.49
C THR A 25 10.49 16.22 0.37
N ILE A 26 9.40 15.72 0.93
CA ILE A 26 8.10 16.41 0.89
C ILE A 26 8.17 17.75 1.64
N LYS A 27 8.82 17.78 2.80
CA LYS A 27 8.99 19.04 3.57
C LYS A 27 9.79 20.07 2.80
N LYS A 28 10.81 19.67 2.06
CA LYS A 28 11.62 20.57 1.21
C LYS A 28 10.83 21.13 0.03
N GLN A 29 9.93 20.30 -0.54
CA GLN A 29 9.16 20.69 -1.73
C GLN A 29 7.95 21.58 -1.44
N LYS A 30 7.28 21.39 -0.30
CA LYS A 30 5.97 22.01 -0.01
C LYS A 30 5.97 23.01 1.14
N GLY A 31 7.10 23.28 1.79
CA GLY A 31 7.12 24.13 2.98
C GLY A 31 6.47 23.42 4.18
N LYS A 32 5.54 24.06 4.88
CA LYS A 32 4.82 23.44 5.99
C LYS A 32 3.89 22.35 5.49
N SER A 33 4.25 21.10 5.71
CA SER A 33 3.39 19.95 5.47
C SER A 33 2.46 19.76 6.65
N ASP A 34 1.15 19.71 6.40
CA ASP A 34 0.14 19.35 7.41
C ASP A 34 0.15 17.83 7.71
N PHE A 35 1.23 17.15 7.36
CA PHE A 35 1.37 15.72 7.60
C PHE A 35 1.36 15.41 9.10
N LYS A 36 0.42 14.55 9.49
CA LYS A 36 0.28 14.02 10.84
C LYS A 36 0.48 12.52 10.81
N PRO A 37 1.54 11.98 11.44
CA PRO A 37 1.75 10.55 11.51
C PRO A 37 0.59 9.83 12.21
N MET A 38 0.18 8.70 11.63
CA MET A 38 -0.82 7.80 12.21
C MET A 38 -0.15 6.49 12.66
N GLU A 39 -0.75 5.82 13.64
CA GLU A 39 -0.34 4.46 14.00
C GLU A 39 -0.64 3.47 12.87
N THR A 40 0.17 2.44 12.73
CA THR A 40 0.04 1.45 11.64
C THR A 40 -1.34 0.80 11.62
N LEU A 41 -1.88 0.43 12.77
CA LEU A 41 -3.22 -0.18 12.85
C LEU A 41 -4.33 0.78 12.48
N ASP A 42 -4.19 2.06 12.77
CA ASP A 42 -5.17 3.07 12.37
C ASP A 42 -5.18 3.26 10.84
N ILE A 43 -4.02 3.20 10.20
CA ILE A 43 -3.92 3.22 8.74
C ILE A 43 -4.62 1.98 8.13
N VAL A 44 -4.35 0.81 8.67
CA VAL A 44 -4.97 -0.46 8.21
C VAL A 44 -6.48 -0.40 8.35
N LYS A 45 -6.98 0.07 9.50
CA LYS A 45 -8.42 0.21 9.76
C LYS A 45 -9.07 1.20 8.81
N HIS A 46 -8.46 2.36 8.62
CA HIS A 46 -8.94 3.39 7.70
C HIS A 46 -9.06 2.85 6.27
N ALA A 47 -8.01 2.22 5.77
CA ALA A 47 -7.99 1.63 4.43
C ALA A 47 -9.04 0.53 4.27
N TYR A 48 -9.20 -0.34 5.26
CA TYR A 48 -10.23 -1.38 5.23
C TYR A 48 -11.64 -0.79 5.12
N ILE A 49 -11.96 0.20 5.95
CA ILE A 49 -13.28 0.85 5.93
C ILE A 49 -13.56 1.52 4.58
N GLN A 50 -12.56 2.14 3.97
CA GLN A 50 -12.72 2.74 2.65
C GLN A 50 -13.04 1.70 1.57
N GLU A 51 -12.38 0.55 1.57
CA GLU A 51 -12.63 -0.51 0.58
C GLU A 51 -13.92 -1.27 0.85
N ALA A 52 -14.18 -1.63 2.11
CA ALA A 52 -15.32 -2.47 2.50
C ALA A 52 -16.61 -1.67 2.72
N GLY A 53 -16.51 -0.35 2.92
CA GLY A 53 -17.64 0.53 3.21
C GLY A 53 -18.13 0.48 4.66
N SER A 54 -17.57 -0.38 5.52
CA SER A 54 -17.91 -0.50 6.94
C SER A 54 -16.80 -1.18 7.74
N GLU A 55 -16.91 -1.15 9.07
CA GLU A 55 -16.00 -1.91 9.97
C GLU A 55 -16.31 -3.41 10.02
N GLN A 56 -17.43 -3.84 9.48
CA GLN A 56 -17.82 -5.25 9.55
C GLN A 56 -16.75 -6.15 8.88
N GLY A 57 -16.29 -7.16 9.59
CA GLY A 57 -15.27 -8.09 9.12
C GLY A 57 -13.82 -7.60 9.30
N TYR A 58 -13.61 -6.45 9.94
CA TYR A 58 -12.24 -5.92 10.16
C TYR A 58 -11.36 -6.88 10.97
N ASP A 59 -11.89 -7.49 12.03
CA ASP A 59 -11.13 -8.45 12.85
C ASP A 59 -10.68 -9.68 12.05
N GLU A 60 -11.54 -10.19 11.17
CA GLU A 60 -11.22 -11.28 10.24
C GLU A 60 -10.14 -10.86 9.24
N PHE A 61 -10.27 -9.66 8.68
CA PHE A 61 -9.27 -9.09 7.79
C PHE A 61 -7.91 -8.97 8.49
N LEU A 62 -7.90 -8.49 9.73
CA LEU A 62 -6.66 -8.31 10.51
C LEU A 62 -5.98 -9.66 10.80
N LYS A 63 -6.75 -10.71 11.10
CA LYS A 63 -6.23 -12.08 11.26
C LYS A 63 -5.60 -12.60 9.95
N LYS A 64 -6.28 -12.41 8.83
CA LYS A 64 -5.76 -12.80 7.50
C LYS A 64 -4.47 -12.05 7.16
N LEU A 65 -4.44 -10.73 7.42
CA LEU A 65 -3.25 -9.91 7.21
C LEU A 65 -2.08 -10.39 8.07
N ALA A 66 -2.32 -10.69 9.35
CA ALA A 66 -1.28 -11.21 10.24
C ALA A 66 -0.74 -12.56 9.78
N THR A 67 -1.60 -13.44 9.28
CA THR A 67 -1.20 -14.74 8.72
C THR A 67 -0.36 -14.53 7.46
N LEU A 68 -0.79 -13.63 6.59
CA LEU A 68 -0.09 -13.31 5.34
C LEU A 68 1.32 -12.76 5.60
N LEU A 69 1.50 -11.92 6.62
CA LEU A 69 2.80 -11.38 7.01
C LEU A 69 3.78 -12.43 7.60
N GLN A 70 3.32 -13.65 7.85
CA GLN A 70 4.21 -14.77 8.21
C GLN A 70 4.88 -15.40 6.99
N ASN A 71 4.34 -15.18 5.81
CA ASN A 71 4.93 -15.66 4.56
C ASN A 71 6.22 -14.88 4.26
N PRO A 72 7.38 -15.56 4.05
CA PRO A 72 8.65 -14.90 3.74
C PRO A 72 8.64 -14.11 2.43
N ASN A 73 7.71 -14.41 1.52
CA ASN A 73 7.54 -13.69 0.25
C ASN A 73 6.70 -12.42 0.38
N VAL A 74 6.15 -12.15 1.57
CA VAL A 74 5.31 -10.98 1.85
C VAL A 74 6.06 -10.00 2.72
N ARG A 75 6.04 -8.72 2.35
CA ARG A 75 6.64 -7.63 3.11
C ARG A 75 5.69 -6.46 3.22
N LEU A 76 5.77 -5.77 4.34
CA LEU A 76 5.07 -4.52 4.58
C LEU A 76 6.09 -3.38 4.59
N VAL A 77 5.92 -2.43 3.66
CA VAL A 77 6.75 -1.23 3.54
C VAL A 77 5.89 -0.02 3.81
N ARG A 78 6.38 0.94 4.59
CA ARG A 78 5.65 2.14 4.95
C ARG A 78 6.34 3.39 4.41
N PHE A 79 5.55 4.25 3.76
CA PHE A 79 5.89 5.63 3.42
C PHE A 79 4.77 6.54 3.90
N LEU A 80 5.07 7.53 4.73
CA LEU A 80 4.03 8.41 5.32
C LEU A 80 2.94 7.60 6.05
N ASN A 81 1.67 7.84 5.74
CA ASN A 81 0.54 7.04 6.21
C ASN A 81 0.03 6.07 5.12
N THR A 82 0.93 5.60 4.29
CA THR A 82 0.68 4.59 3.25
C THR A 82 1.51 3.35 3.51
N LEU A 83 0.86 2.22 3.54
CA LEU A 83 1.47 0.89 3.67
C LEU A 83 1.38 0.17 2.33
N PHE A 84 2.50 -0.36 1.88
CA PHE A 84 2.59 -1.23 0.71
C PHE A 84 2.80 -2.66 1.16
N LEU A 85 1.79 -3.48 1.01
CA LEU A 85 1.90 -4.92 1.20
C LEU A 85 2.36 -5.52 -0.12
N THR A 86 3.60 -5.97 -0.18
CA THR A 86 4.19 -6.55 -1.39
C THR A 86 4.26 -8.06 -1.26
N MET A 87 3.90 -8.76 -2.31
CA MET A 87 3.99 -10.21 -2.40
C MET A 87 4.76 -10.60 -3.65
N LYS A 88 5.83 -11.36 -3.47
CA LYS A 88 6.62 -11.89 -4.57
C LYS A 88 5.81 -12.98 -5.28
N MET A 89 5.40 -12.71 -6.52
CA MET A 89 4.68 -13.66 -7.38
C MET A 89 5.64 -14.52 -8.21
N SER A 90 6.75 -13.91 -8.64
CA SER A 90 7.87 -14.56 -9.31
C SER A 90 9.16 -13.76 -9.03
N ASP A 91 10.28 -14.17 -9.60
CA ASP A 91 11.53 -13.40 -9.45
C ASP A 91 11.44 -12.00 -10.08
N GLU A 92 10.54 -11.79 -11.02
CA GLU A 92 10.42 -10.54 -11.76
C GLU A 92 9.11 -9.77 -11.46
N VAL A 93 8.11 -10.40 -10.81
CA VAL A 93 6.78 -9.82 -10.61
C VAL A 93 6.43 -9.75 -9.13
N SER A 94 6.06 -8.57 -8.68
CA SER A 94 5.49 -8.33 -7.35
C SER A 94 4.03 -7.90 -7.44
N GLU A 95 3.15 -8.53 -6.68
CA GLU A 95 1.84 -7.97 -6.38
C GLU A 95 1.98 -6.95 -5.26
N VAL A 96 1.25 -5.84 -5.36
CA VAL A 96 1.30 -4.75 -4.40
C VAL A 96 -0.12 -4.36 -4.00
N LYS A 97 -0.43 -4.45 -2.71
CA LYS A 97 -1.65 -3.87 -2.14
C LYS A 97 -1.31 -2.59 -1.39
N ILE A 98 -2.07 -1.54 -1.64
CA ILE A 98 -1.90 -0.23 -1.02
C ILE A 98 -2.96 -0.06 0.07
N LEU A 99 -2.52 0.17 1.30
CA LEU A 99 -3.37 0.52 2.44
C LEU A 99 -2.97 1.93 2.88
N THR A 100 -3.87 2.89 2.78
CA THR A 100 -3.50 4.29 2.95
C THR A 100 -4.53 5.11 3.70
N ALA A 101 -4.04 6.09 4.43
CA ALA A 101 -4.80 7.19 5.02
C ALA A 101 -4.27 8.56 4.54
N ASP A 102 -3.39 8.55 3.53
CA ASP A 102 -2.85 9.77 2.95
C ASP A 102 -3.78 10.40 1.92
N GLN A 103 -3.54 11.66 1.61
CA GLN A 103 -4.18 12.35 0.50
C GLN A 103 -3.62 11.86 -0.86
N PRO A 104 -4.41 11.95 -1.96
CA PRO A 104 -4.01 11.43 -3.27
C PRO A 104 -2.65 11.89 -3.77
N ASP A 105 -2.28 13.14 -3.54
CA ASP A 105 -0.98 13.68 -3.97
C ASP A 105 0.20 13.04 -3.21
N HIS A 106 0.02 12.76 -1.92
CA HIS A 106 1.01 12.05 -1.12
C HIS A 106 1.12 10.58 -1.55
N ILE A 107 -0.01 9.93 -1.83
CA ILE A 107 -0.02 8.55 -2.32
C ILE A 107 0.76 8.45 -3.63
N ALA A 108 0.55 9.37 -4.57
CA ALA A 108 1.28 9.39 -5.85
C ALA A 108 2.80 9.44 -5.65
N LEU A 109 3.28 10.27 -4.71
CA LEU A 109 4.71 10.34 -4.36
C LEU A 109 5.23 9.05 -3.75
N THR A 110 4.48 8.46 -2.81
CA THR A 110 4.88 7.20 -2.17
C THR A 110 4.89 6.03 -3.15
N VAL A 111 3.99 6.01 -4.14
CA VAL A 111 4.00 5.03 -5.24
C VAL A 111 5.27 5.14 -6.07
N GLN A 112 5.72 6.35 -6.40
CA GLN A 112 6.99 6.56 -7.10
C GLN A 112 8.18 6.01 -6.31
N ASP A 113 8.21 6.25 -4.99
CA ASP A 113 9.27 5.76 -4.13
C ASP A 113 9.21 4.23 -3.97
N MET A 114 8.01 3.66 -3.87
CA MET A 114 7.84 2.21 -3.84
C MET A 114 8.28 1.54 -5.14
N ALA A 115 8.00 2.13 -6.29
CA ALA A 115 8.50 1.65 -7.59
C ALA A 115 10.02 1.54 -7.62
N LYS A 116 10.73 2.54 -7.09
CA LYS A 116 12.21 2.51 -6.97
C LYS A 116 12.68 1.39 -6.04
N VAL A 117 11.98 1.14 -4.94
CA VAL A 117 12.30 0.05 -4.01
C VAL A 117 12.15 -1.30 -4.70
N LEU A 118 11.05 -1.52 -5.41
CA LEU A 118 10.81 -2.77 -6.15
C LEU A 118 11.87 -2.98 -7.25
N GLN A 119 12.19 -1.95 -8.00
CA GLN A 119 13.23 -1.99 -9.03
C GLN A 119 14.61 -2.35 -8.46
N LYS A 120 15.00 -1.76 -7.33
CA LYS A 120 16.24 -2.09 -6.63
C LYS A 120 16.28 -3.54 -6.12
N ASN A 121 15.13 -4.13 -5.84
CA ASN A 121 15.00 -5.53 -5.44
C ASN A 121 14.91 -6.50 -6.62
N GLY A 122 15.08 -6.02 -7.86
CA GLY A 122 15.16 -6.84 -9.05
C GLY A 122 13.82 -7.16 -9.73
N PHE A 123 12.72 -6.60 -9.22
CA PHE A 123 11.44 -6.74 -9.90
C PHE A 123 11.39 -5.91 -11.17
N LYS A 124 10.73 -6.45 -12.19
CA LYS A 124 10.52 -5.80 -13.49
C LYS A 124 9.07 -5.37 -13.69
N LYS A 125 8.16 -5.92 -12.90
CA LYS A 125 6.74 -5.60 -12.97
C LYS A 125 6.12 -5.56 -11.59
N ALA A 126 5.26 -4.57 -11.37
CA ALA A 126 4.36 -4.51 -10.22
C ALA A 126 2.91 -4.57 -10.70
N VAL A 127 2.07 -5.33 -9.99
CA VAL A 127 0.64 -5.45 -10.26
C VAL A 127 -0.13 -5.09 -9.00
N SER A 128 -1.19 -4.31 -9.15
CA SER A 128 -2.09 -3.94 -8.06
C SER A 128 -3.54 -3.97 -8.51
N ALA A 129 -4.47 -4.07 -7.58
CA ALA A 129 -5.89 -3.97 -7.86
C ALA A 129 -6.59 -3.13 -6.79
N SER A 130 -7.60 -2.36 -7.19
CA SER A 130 -8.44 -1.61 -6.28
C SER A 130 -9.84 -1.42 -6.86
N ASN A 131 -10.86 -1.47 -6.00
CA ASN A 131 -12.23 -1.12 -6.35
C ASN A 131 -12.50 0.40 -6.26
N LEU A 132 -11.55 1.17 -5.76
CA LEU A 132 -11.72 2.62 -5.55
C LEU A 132 -11.27 3.41 -6.79
N PRO A 133 -12.18 4.18 -7.44
CA PRO A 133 -11.86 4.96 -8.64
C PRO A 133 -10.75 5.98 -8.44
N VAL A 134 -10.56 6.50 -7.22
CA VAL A 134 -9.52 7.48 -6.89
C VAL A 134 -8.12 6.99 -7.24
N PHE A 135 -7.87 5.66 -7.23
CA PHE A 135 -6.57 5.11 -7.60
C PHE A 135 -6.27 5.23 -9.10
N VAL A 136 -7.28 5.39 -9.95
CA VAL A 136 -7.07 5.71 -11.37
C VAL A 136 -6.42 7.09 -11.51
N ASP A 137 -6.93 8.08 -10.77
CA ASP A 137 -6.39 9.43 -10.80
C ASP A 137 -5.00 9.50 -10.14
N ILE A 138 -4.80 8.76 -9.05
CA ILE A 138 -3.49 8.63 -8.40
C ILE A 138 -2.46 8.05 -9.38
N ALA A 139 -2.80 6.96 -10.08
CA ALA A 139 -1.92 6.35 -11.07
C ALA A 139 -1.47 7.36 -12.14
N LYS A 140 -2.39 8.17 -12.65
CA LYS A 140 -2.09 9.24 -13.61
C LYS A 140 -1.16 10.31 -13.01
N LYS A 141 -1.39 10.68 -11.75
CA LYS A 141 -0.56 11.68 -11.03
C LYS A 141 0.87 11.21 -10.77
N THR A 142 1.12 9.92 -10.73
CA THR A 142 2.49 9.39 -10.53
C THR A 142 3.43 9.73 -11.68
N GLY A 143 2.90 9.96 -12.89
CA GLY A 143 3.71 10.11 -14.11
C GLY A 143 4.41 8.81 -14.55
N LEU A 144 4.15 7.68 -13.90
CA LEU A 144 4.70 6.39 -14.26
C LEU A 144 3.87 5.73 -15.38
N PRO A 145 4.46 4.84 -16.20
CA PRO A 145 3.76 4.18 -17.31
C PRO A 145 2.84 3.05 -16.82
N VAL A 146 1.82 3.41 -16.03
CA VAL A 146 0.86 2.45 -15.49
C VAL A 146 -0.18 2.11 -16.54
N LYS A 147 -0.34 0.82 -16.84
CA LYS A 147 -1.45 0.28 -17.64
C LYS A 147 -2.63 0.00 -16.73
N ILE A 148 -3.82 0.47 -17.10
CA ILE A 148 -5.04 0.31 -16.31
C ILE A 148 -6.04 -0.49 -17.13
N SER A 149 -6.56 -1.57 -16.55
CA SER A 149 -7.62 -2.40 -17.13
C SER A 149 -8.72 -2.65 -16.10
N GLN A 150 -9.83 -3.23 -16.55
CA GLN A 150 -10.92 -3.63 -15.67
C GLN A 150 -10.81 -5.13 -15.37
N GLY A 151 -11.14 -5.50 -14.13
CA GLY A 151 -11.14 -6.86 -13.65
C GLY A 151 -12.00 -7.01 -12.42
N GLN A 152 -11.69 -8.00 -11.61
CA GLN A 152 -12.35 -8.25 -10.34
C GLN A 152 -11.32 -8.49 -9.24
N THR A 153 -11.65 -8.09 -8.03
CA THR A 153 -10.91 -8.44 -6.81
C THR A 153 -11.87 -9.01 -5.77
N VAL A 154 -11.34 -9.74 -4.80
CA VAL A 154 -12.14 -10.30 -3.72
C VAL A 154 -12.01 -9.43 -2.48
N ILE A 155 -13.13 -8.90 -2.00
CA ILE A 155 -13.24 -8.16 -0.74
C ILE A 155 -14.15 -8.97 0.18
N GLY A 156 -13.61 -9.41 1.31
CA GLY A 156 -14.30 -10.42 2.12
C GLY A 156 -14.42 -11.74 1.35
N ASN A 157 -15.65 -12.17 1.08
CA ASN A 157 -15.96 -13.39 0.29
C ASN A 157 -16.67 -13.06 -1.03
N GLN A 158 -16.64 -11.79 -1.48
CA GLN A 158 -17.36 -11.34 -2.67
C GLN A 158 -16.38 -10.85 -3.74
N ALA A 159 -16.63 -11.26 -4.99
CA ALA A 159 -15.95 -10.69 -6.14
C ALA A 159 -16.53 -9.29 -6.43
N VAL A 160 -15.68 -8.30 -6.50
CA VAL A 160 -16.05 -6.90 -6.70
C VAL A 160 -15.38 -6.38 -7.98
N PRO A 161 -16.12 -5.67 -8.86
CA PRO A 161 -15.50 -5.01 -10.01
C PRO A 161 -14.38 -4.07 -9.55
N SER A 162 -13.24 -4.14 -10.22
CA SER A 162 -12.04 -3.44 -9.81
C SER A 162 -11.22 -2.97 -10.99
N TYR A 163 -10.36 -2.00 -10.75
CA TYR A 163 -9.30 -1.58 -11.67
C TYR A 163 -8.05 -2.41 -11.38
N ILE A 164 -7.41 -2.87 -12.43
CA ILE A 164 -6.12 -3.58 -12.38
C ILE A 164 -5.06 -2.63 -12.91
N PHE A 165 -4.01 -2.46 -12.14
CA PHE A 165 -2.88 -1.58 -12.44
C PHE A 165 -1.64 -2.44 -12.68
N GLU A 166 -1.00 -2.25 -13.83
CA GLU A 166 0.28 -2.89 -14.14
C GLU A 166 1.32 -1.83 -14.42
N LEU A 167 2.45 -1.92 -13.74
CA LEU A 167 3.58 -1.02 -13.89
C LEU A 167 4.81 -1.82 -14.32
N ASP A 168 5.36 -1.49 -15.49
CA ASP A 168 6.68 -1.95 -15.91
C ASP A 168 7.74 -1.09 -15.19
N LEU A 169 8.63 -1.75 -14.46
CA LEU A 169 9.64 -1.13 -13.59
C LEU A 169 10.97 -0.93 -14.31
#